data_a231473a47a81ed19663f79e6041ba2c
#
_entry.id   a231473a47a81ed19663f79e6041ba2c
#
_cell.length_a   1.000
_cell.length_b   1.000
_cell.length_c   1.000
_cell.angle_alpha   90.00
_cell.angle_beta   90.00
_cell.angle_gamma   90.00
#
_symmetry.space_group_name_H-M   'P 1'
#
loop_
_entity.id
_entity.type
_entity.pdbx_description
1 polymer ?
#
loop_
_entity_poly.entity_id
_entity_poly.type
_entity_poly.pdbx_seq_one_letter_code
_entity_poly.pdbx_strand_id
1 'polypeptide(L)'
;MAIKYRMYQDNRKNSKNKGAWYARAYSPDLVGMKELATRINNTCTVTESDVLAVITALVVEMNYALREGKRVKLDSLGIFRVGIHSQGVKNIKDFNVQKHISRPHVIFTPAVNVGADRRRTPLLLNGLKMQEALIFKGSAKKKAGKKDGGSPSGAGSESGGPELDSSHSA
;
A
#
# COMPACT_ATOMS: atom_id res chain seq x y z
N MET A 1 -12.91 -2.44 -9.35
CA MET A 1 -11.92 -2.75 -8.28
C MET A 1 -11.63 -1.48 -7.51
N ALA A 2 -11.35 -1.58 -6.18
CA ALA A 2 -11.02 -0.42 -5.35
C ALA A 2 -9.74 -0.69 -4.57
N ILE A 3 -8.86 0.32 -4.47
CA ILE A 3 -7.72 0.28 -3.56
C ILE A 3 -8.22 0.56 -2.15
N LYS A 4 -7.83 -0.30 -1.22
CA LYS A 4 -8.10 -0.11 0.19
C LYS A 4 -7.10 0.88 0.79
N TYR A 5 -7.58 1.80 1.62
CA TYR A 5 -6.73 2.70 2.40
C TYR A 5 -7.09 2.63 3.88
N ARG A 6 -6.18 3.06 4.73
CA ARG A 6 -6.37 3.20 6.17
C ARG A 6 -5.95 4.58 6.63
N MET A 7 -6.64 5.08 7.64
CA MET A 7 -6.28 6.32 8.29
C MET A 7 -5.23 6.08 9.38
N TYR A 8 -4.25 6.96 9.47
CA TYR A 8 -3.29 7.01 10.56
C TYR A 8 -3.07 8.44 11.01
N GLN A 9 -2.72 8.62 12.28
CA GLN A 9 -2.45 9.93 12.86
C GLN A 9 -0.93 10.15 12.95
N ASP A 10 -0.46 11.34 12.60
CA ASP A 10 0.94 11.71 12.78
C ASP A 10 1.23 12.00 14.26
N ASN A 11 1.89 11.05 14.93
CA ASN A 11 2.26 11.16 16.35
C ASN A 11 3.75 11.49 16.55
N ARG A 12 4.47 11.89 15.49
CA ARG A 12 5.89 12.25 15.60
C ARG A 12 6.06 13.51 16.45
N LYS A 13 6.98 13.45 17.45
CA LYS A 13 7.19 14.53 18.43
C LYS A 13 7.56 15.87 17.79
N ASN A 14 8.34 15.85 16.71
CA ASN A 14 8.89 17.04 16.05
C ASN A 14 8.21 17.38 14.73
N SER A 15 7.01 16.86 14.47
CA SER A 15 6.28 17.17 13.24
C SER A 15 5.45 18.43 13.41
N LYS A 16 5.51 19.35 12.43
CA LYS A 16 4.62 20.51 12.34
C LYS A 16 3.15 20.12 12.25
N ASN A 17 2.88 18.91 11.78
CA ASN A 17 1.55 18.37 11.54
C ASN A 17 1.16 17.30 12.57
N LYS A 18 1.72 17.36 13.79
CA LYS A 18 1.37 16.44 14.87
C LYS A 18 -0.13 16.45 15.13
N GLY A 19 -0.74 15.28 15.19
CA GLY A 19 -2.18 15.14 15.38
C GLY A 19 -3.01 15.10 14.09
N ALA A 20 -2.45 15.49 12.95
CA ALA A 20 -3.14 15.42 11.67
C ALA A 20 -3.36 13.96 11.22
N TRP A 21 -4.48 13.72 10.55
CA TRP A 21 -4.85 12.41 10.01
C TRP A 21 -4.51 12.32 8.54
N TYR A 22 -3.91 11.20 8.14
CA TYR A 22 -3.51 10.90 6.77
C TYR A 22 -4.05 9.55 6.34
N ALA A 23 -4.40 9.45 5.07
CA ALA A 23 -4.72 8.19 4.42
C ALA A 23 -3.43 7.54 3.87
N ARG A 24 -3.28 6.24 4.07
CA ARG A 24 -2.20 5.42 3.49
C ARG A 24 -2.82 4.23 2.77
N ALA A 25 -2.36 3.96 1.55
CA ALA A 25 -2.75 2.76 0.84
C ALA A 25 -2.44 1.51 1.68
N TYR A 26 -3.37 0.58 1.68
CA TYR A 26 -3.27 -0.69 2.39
C TYR A 26 -3.18 -1.82 1.36
N SER A 27 -2.02 -2.47 1.31
CA SER A 27 -1.74 -3.59 0.41
C SER A 27 -1.35 -4.80 1.27
N PRO A 28 -2.33 -5.65 1.63
CA PRO A 28 -2.07 -6.80 2.50
C PRO A 28 -1.36 -7.92 1.76
N ASP A 29 -1.62 -8.07 0.46
CA ASP A 29 -1.22 -9.22 -0.32
C ASP A 29 -0.08 -8.88 -1.28
N LEU A 30 0.81 -9.83 -1.49
CA LEU A 30 1.90 -9.77 -2.46
C LEU A 30 1.64 -10.77 -3.58
N VAL A 31 1.50 -10.28 -4.79
CA VAL A 31 1.40 -11.13 -5.99
C VAL A 31 2.81 -11.37 -6.52
N GLY A 32 3.24 -12.63 -6.51
CA GLY A 32 4.55 -13.03 -7.00
C GLY A 32 4.57 -13.30 -8.51
N MET A 33 5.77 -13.46 -9.06
CA MET A 33 5.98 -13.74 -10.48
C MET A 33 5.25 -15.02 -10.94
N LYS A 34 5.28 -16.08 -10.12
CA LYS A 34 4.61 -17.36 -10.42
C LYS A 34 3.09 -17.17 -10.55
N GLU A 35 2.48 -16.43 -9.63
CA GLU A 35 1.04 -16.17 -9.70
C GLU A 35 0.66 -15.34 -10.93
N LEU A 36 1.50 -14.36 -11.32
CA LEU A 36 1.31 -13.62 -12.56
C LEU A 36 1.43 -14.54 -13.77
N ALA A 37 2.41 -15.44 -13.81
CA ALA A 37 2.59 -16.38 -14.89
C ALA A 37 1.38 -17.32 -15.03
N THR A 38 0.86 -17.85 -13.93
CA THR A 38 -0.37 -18.67 -13.93
C THR A 38 -1.57 -17.90 -14.48
N ARG A 39 -1.72 -16.62 -14.07
CA ARG A 39 -2.82 -15.77 -14.58
C ARG A 39 -2.70 -15.49 -16.07
N ILE A 40 -1.48 -15.30 -16.59
CA ILE A 40 -1.22 -15.10 -18.02
C ILE A 40 -1.50 -16.40 -18.80
N ASN A 41 -1.04 -17.55 -18.31
CA ASN A 41 -1.33 -18.85 -18.91
C ASN A 41 -2.84 -19.08 -19.07
N ASN A 42 -3.66 -18.69 -18.09
CA ASN A 42 -5.12 -18.82 -18.16
C ASN A 42 -5.78 -17.90 -19.21
N THR A 43 -5.08 -16.89 -19.70
CA THR A 43 -5.61 -15.91 -20.68
C THR A 43 -4.96 -16.02 -22.04
N CYS A 44 -3.82 -16.70 -22.13
CA CYS A 44 -3.03 -16.85 -23.35
C CYS A 44 -2.67 -18.32 -23.55
N THR A 45 -2.31 -18.70 -24.78
CA THR A 45 -1.87 -20.06 -25.13
C THR A 45 -0.40 -20.38 -24.74
N VAL A 46 0.25 -19.45 -24.00
CA VAL A 46 1.65 -19.58 -23.59
C VAL A 46 1.73 -20.35 -22.28
N THR A 47 2.68 -21.28 -22.14
CA THR A 47 2.84 -22.04 -20.89
C THR A 47 3.39 -21.18 -19.74
N GLU A 48 3.12 -21.56 -18.49
CA GLU A 48 3.63 -20.86 -17.32
C GLU A 48 5.17 -20.77 -17.32
N SER A 49 5.84 -21.83 -17.73
CA SER A 49 7.30 -21.87 -17.85
C SER A 49 7.85 -20.89 -18.88
N ASP A 50 7.19 -20.76 -20.03
CA ASP A 50 7.61 -19.81 -21.07
C ASP A 50 7.44 -18.38 -20.60
N VAL A 51 6.33 -18.07 -19.90
CA VAL A 51 6.11 -16.75 -19.31
C VAL A 51 7.20 -16.41 -18.29
N LEU A 52 7.55 -17.35 -17.41
CA LEU A 52 8.62 -17.16 -16.44
C LEU A 52 9.97 -16.93 -17.11
N ALA A 53 10.29 -17.71 -18.15
CA ALA A 53 11.52 -17.55 -18.93
C ALA A 53 11.61 -16.16 -19.58
N VAL A 54 10.53 -15.71 -20.24
CA VAL A 54 10.48 -14.40 -20.90
C VAL A 54 10.61 -13.26 -19.90
N ILE A 55 9.91 -13.31 -18.75
CA ILE A 55 10.02 -12.26 -17.73
C ILE A 55 11.43 -12.23 -17.15
N THR A 56 12.04 -13.38 -16.90
CA THR A 56 13.41 -13.47 -16.39
C THR A 56 14.41 -12.87 -17.39
N ALA A 57 14.29 -13.23 -18.65
CA ALA A 57 15.12 -12.68 -19.73
C ALA A 57 14.95 -11.16 -19.85
N LEU A 58 13.71 -10.66 -19.79
CA LEU A 58 13.43 -9.22 -19.80
C LEU A 58 14.15 -8.49 -18.68
N VAL A 59 14.09 -9.00 -17.44
CA VAL A 59 14.76 -8.39 -16.30
C VAL A 59 16.28 -8.37 -16.48
N VAL A 60 16.87 -9.42 -17.06
CA VAL A 60 18.29 -9.49 -17.35
C VAL A 60 18.69 -8.43 -18.38
N GLU A 61 17.97 -8.34 -19.49
CA GLU A 61 18.23 -7.36 -20.55
C GLU A 61 18.03 -5.92 -20.06
N MET A 62 17.02 -5.67 -19.23
CA MET A 62 16.83 -4.37 -18.60
C MET A 62 18.03 -4.01 -17.69
N ASN A 63 18.55 -4.97 -16.93
CA ASN A 63 19.71 -4.74 -16.07
C ASN A 63 20.94 -4.35 -16.90
N TYR A 64 21.24 -5.05 -18.01
CA TYR A 64 22.33 -4.69 -18.92
C TYR A 64 22.16 -3.28 -19.47
N ALA A 65 21.00 -2.96 -20.02
CA ALA A 65 20.74 -1.62 -20.57
C ALA A 65 20.87 -0.50 -19.53
N LEU A 66 20.35 -0.71 -18.32
CA LEU A 66 20.45 0.27 -17.23
C LEU A 66 21.90 0.46 -16.72
N ARG A 67 22.69 -0.61 -16.68
CA ARG A 67 24.14 -0.52 -16.33
C ARG A 67 24.95 0.22 -17.37
N GLU A 68 24.56 0.19 -18.63
CA GLU A 68 25.14 1.01 -19.69
C GLU A 68 24.69 2.49 -19.63
N GLY A 69 23.87 2.86 -18.64
CA GLY A 69 23.32 4.21 -18.52
C GLY A 69 22.16 4.53 -19.46
N LYS A 70 21.65 3.53 -20.18
CA LYS A 70 20.51 3.68 -21.08
C LYS A 70 19.19 3.73 -20.28
N ARG A 71 18.19 4.39 -20.87
CA ARG A 71 16.82 4.37 -20.36
C ARG A 71 16.06 3.24 -21.03
N VAL A 72 15.32 2.45 -20.26
CA VAL A 72 14.49 1.37 -20.78
C VAL A 72 13.04 1.82 -20.76
N LYS A 73 12.41 1.90 -21.92
CA LYS A 73 11.00 2.20 -22.08
C LYS A 73 10.24 0.90 -22.37
N LEU A 74 9.27 0.58 -21.53
CA LEU A 74 8.27 -0.44 -21.78
C LEU A 74 6.95 0.27 -22.08
N ASP A 75 6.45 0.07 -23.30
CA ASP A 75 5.21 0.71 -23.72
C ASP A 75 4.05 0.28 -22.82
N SER A 76 3.16 1.21 -22.52
CA SER A 76 2.05 1.05 -21.57
C SER A 76 2.44 0.90 -20.08
N LEU A 77 3.69 0.52 -19.75
CA LEU A 77 4.17 0.42 -18.38
C LEU A 77 4.83 1.72 -17.92
N GLY A 78 5.90 2.13 -18.60
CA GLY A 78 6.64 3.35 -18.24
C GLY A 78 8.11 3.30 -18.63
N ILE A 79 8.90 4.19 -18.03
CA ILE A 79 10.32 4.37 -18.30
C ILE A 79 11.11 4.12 -17.03
N PHE A 80 12.12 3.28 -17.15
CA PHE A 80 13.12 3.01 -16.11
C PHE A 80 14.42 3.73 -16.46
N ARG A 81 15.03 4.37 -15.48
CA ARG A 81 16.33 5.05 -15.60
C ARG A 81 17.12 4.94 -14.32
N VAL A 82 18.43 5.05 -14.39
CA VAL A 82 19.30 5.11 -13.22
C VAL A 82 19.36 6.55 -12.71
N GLY A 83 19.19 6.71 -11.41
CA GLY A 83 19.48 7.93 -10.68
C GLY A 83 20.64 7.72 -9.72
N ILE A 84 21.38 8.77 -9.42
CA ILE A 84 22.46 8.80 -8.44
C ILE A 84 22.18 9.87 -7.40
N HIS A 85 22.61 9.63 -6.17
CA HIS A 85 22.63 10.67 -5.15
C HIS A 85 24.01 11.30 -5.12
N SER A 86 24.10 12.63 -5.25
CA SER A 86 25.38 13.35 -5.25
C SER A 86 25.39 14.42 -4.15
N GLN A 87 26.52 14.54 -3.48
CA GLN A 87 26.80 15.64 -2.57
C GLN A 87 27.46 16.79 -3.34
N GLY A 88 26.99 18.02 -3.09
CA GLY A 88 27.58 19.21 -3.71
C GLY A 88 28.93 19.58 -3.12
N VAL A 89 29.83 20.06 -3.96
CA VAL A 89 31.13 20.64 -3.57
C VAL A 89 31.21 22.09 -4.06
N LYS A 90 31.99 22.94 -3.36
CA LYS A 90 32.11 24.34 -3.75
C LYS A 90 32.99 24.52 -5.00
N ASN A 91 34.06 23.72 -5.13
CA ASN A 91 34.94 23.73 -6.28
C ASN A 91 34.85 22.42 -7.04
N ILE A 92 34.77 22.50 -8.37
CA ILE A 92 34.72 21.31 -9.23
C ILE A 92 35.96 20.42 -9.09
N LYS A 93 37.12 21.02 -8.80
CA LYS A 93 38.39 20.30 -8.60
C LYS A 93 38.38 19.40 -7.36
N ASP A 94 37.54 19.71 -6.37
CA ASP A 94 37.39 18.94 -5.14
C ASP A 94 36.40 17.78 -5.29
N PHE A 95 35.77 17.68 -6.47
CA PHE A 95 34.79 16.61 -6.72
C PHE A 95 35.47 15.27 -6.89
N ASN A 96 35.14 14.33 -6.04
CA ASN A 96 35.61 12.95 -6.10
C ASN A 96 34.42 12.00 -6.23
N VAL A 97 34.40 11.20 -7.30
CA VAL A 97 33.29 10.28 -7.60
C VAL A 97 33.02 9.32 -6.44
N GLN A 98 34.09 8.76 -5.83
CA GLN A 98 33.93 7.77 -4.75
C GLN A 98 33.38 8.37 -3.45
N LYS A 99 33.66 9.67 -3.20
CA LYS A 99 33.20 10.35 -1.98
C LYS A 99 31.84 11.02 -2.16
N HIS A 100 31.59 11.59 -3.33
CA HIS A 100 30.44 12.50 -3.53
C HIS A 100 29.32 11.87 -4.31
N ILE A 101 29.53 10.72 -4.99
CA ILE A 101 28.45 9.96 -5.62
C ILE A 101 28.14 8.74 -4.76
N SER A 102 26.89 8.61 -4.38
CA SER A 102 26.43 7.48 -3.59
C SER A 102 25.04 7.01 -4.05
N ARG A 103 24.72 5.78 -3.67
CA ARG A 103 23.38 5.18 -3.80
C ARG A 103 22.78 5.28 -5.20
N PRO A 104 23.35 4.56 -6.20
CA PRO A 104 22.64 4.37 -7.47
C PRO A 104 21.30 3.68 -7.19
N HIS A 105 20.25 4.16 -7.83
CA HIS A 105 18.90 3.63 -7.67
C HIS A 105 18.15 3.71 -8.99
N VAL A 106 17.16 2.83 -9.15
CA VAL A 106 16.29 2.84 -10.32
C VAL A 106 15.13 3.79 -10.07
N ILE A 107 14.93 4.72 -10.99
CA ILE A 107 13.77 5.62 -11.02
C ILE A 107 12.80 5.10 -12.05
N PHE A 108 11.59 4.82 -11.62
CA PHE A 108 10.48 4.46 -12.49
C PHE A 108 9.56 5.65 -12.71
N THR A 109 9.25 5.92 -13.98
CA THR A 109 8.28 6.94 -14.37
C THR A 109 7.14 6.23 -15.13
N PRO A 110 5.93 6.16 -14.57
CA PRO A 110 4.82 5.44 -15.19
C PRO A 110 4.41 6.07 -16.53
N ALA A 111 3.90 5.26 -17.43
CA ALA A 111 3.31 5.73 -18.68
C ALA A 111 2.04 6.54 -18.36
N VAL A 112 1.90 7.68 -19.04
CA VAL A 112 0.75 8.58 -18.87
C VAL A 112 0.05 8.78 -20.21
N ASN A 113 -1.26 8.88 -20.17
CA ASN A 113 -2.06 9.39 -21.27
C ASN A 113 -2.27 10.90 -21.08
N VAL A 114 -2.10 11.67 -22.14
CA VAL A 114 -2.33 13.12 -22.14
C VAL A 114 -3.66 13.38 -22.82
N GLY A 115 -4.64 13.78 -22.05
CA GLY A 115 -5.96 14.19 -22.58
C GLY A 115 -5.89 15.48 -23.40
N ALA A 116 -6.97 15.79 -24.12
CA ALA A 116 -7.11 17.03 -24.87
C ALA A 116 -6.99 18.28 -23.96
N ASP A 117 -7.35 18.16 -22.70
CA ASP A 117 -7.21 19.20 -21.64
C ASP A 117 -5.79 19.27 -21.06
N ARG A 118 -4.79 18.62 -21.65
CA ARG A 118 -3.39 18.50 -21.19
C ARG A 118 -3.22 17.84 -19.81
N ARG A 119 -4.27 17.27 -19.26
CA ARG A 119 -4.16 16.50 -18.01
C ARG A 119 -3.46 15.17 -18.28
N ARG A 120 -2.53 14.83 -17.39
CA ARG A 120 -1.78 13.58 -17.44
C ARG A 120 -2.44 12.55 -16.52
N THR A 121 -2.96 11.47 -17.08
CA THR A 121 -3.53 10.36 -16.34
C THR A 121 -2.62 9.14 -16.45
N PRO A 122 -2.22 8.52 -15.32
CA PRO A 122 -1.41 7.31 -15.36
C PRO A 122 -2.20 6.18 -16.02
N LEU A 123 -1.59 5.49 -16.99
CA LEU A 123 -2.24 4.38 -17.69
C LEU A 123 -2.57 3.23 -16.74
N LEU A 124 -1.63 2.86 -15.86
CA LEU A 124 -1.78 1.73 -14.93
C LEU A 124 -2.87 1.94 -13.86
N LEU A 125 -3.21 3.20 -13.53
CA LEU A 125 -4.08 3.52 -12.41
C LEU A 125 -5.34 4.28 -12.85
N ASN A 126 -5.68 4.20 -14.14
CA ASN A 126 -6.85 4.88 -14.66
C ASN A 126 -8.15 4.27 -14.09
N GLY A 127 -9.09 5.12 -13.68
CA GLY A 127 -10.39 4.70 -13.14
C GLY A 127 -10.35 4.07 -11.75
N LEU A 128 -9.28 4.27 -11.00
CA LEU A 128 -9.11 3.74 -9.65
C LEU A 128 -10.10 4.34 -8.67
N LYS A 129 -10.83 3.50 -7.94
CA LYS A 129 -11.70 3.89 -6.81
C LYS A 129 -10.98 3.64 -5.50
N MET A 130 -11.25 4.48 -4.48
CA MET A 130 -10.69 4.34 -3.14
C MET A 130 -11.79 3.85 -2.20
N GLN A 131 -11.43 2.88 -1.33
CA GLN A 131 -12.33 2.33 -0.30
C GLN A 131 -11.58 2.24 1.02
N GLU A 132 -12.23 2.63 2.10
CA GLU A 132 -11.65 2.47 3.44
C GLU A 132 -11.56 0.99 3.80
N ALA A 133 -10.39 0.56 4.28
CA ALA A 133 -10.22 -0.79 4.79
C ALA A 133 -10.97 -0.94 6.11
N LEU A 134 -11.62 -2.10 6.29
CA LEU A 134 -12.21 -2.45 7.57
C LEU A 134 -11.16 -2.36 8.70
N ILE A 135 -11.64 -2.09 9.92
CA ILE A 135 -10.82 -1.87 11.12
C ILE A 135 -9.79 -2.99 11.28
N PHE A 136 -8.53 -2.62 11.41
CA PHE A 136 -7.42 -3.53 11.68
C PHE A 136 -6.67 -3.08 12.95
N LYS A 137 -5.80 -3.97 13.49
CA LYS A 137 -5.02 -3.72 14.71
C LYS A 137 -4.31 -2.36 14.64
N GLY A 138 -4.69 -1.42 15.52
CA GLY A 138 -4.10 -0.08 15.60
C GLY A 138 -5.01 1.08 15.18
N SER A 139 -6.17 0.86 14.57
CA SER A 139 -7.17 1.92 14.45
C SER A 139 -7.93 2.08 15.76
N ALA A 140 -7.93 3.28 16.31
CA ALA A 140 -8.73 3.60 17.48
C ALA A 140 -10.19 3.22 17.23
N LYS A 141 -10.74 2.34 18.07
CA LYS A 141 -12.18 2.06 18.08
C LYS A 141 -12.90 3.39 18.25
N LYS A 142 -13.67 3.84 17.25
CA LYS A 142 -14.70 4.84 17.47
C LYS A 142 -15.62 4.27 18.55
N LYS A 143 -15.53 4.80 19.77
CA LYS A 143 -16.55 4.58 20.78
C LYS A 143 -17.85 5.12 20.20
N ALA A 144 -18.74 4.22 19.84
CA ALA A 144 -20.13 4.59 19.60
C ALA A 144 -20.62 5.25 20.89
N GLY A 145 -20.98 6.50 20.81
CA GLY A 145 -21.50 7.26 21.93
C GLY A 145 -22.78 6.59 22.43
N LYS A 146 -22.70 6.03 23.63
CA LYS A 146 -23.87 5.62 24.40
C LYS A 146 -24.53 6.91 24.85
N LYS A 147 -25.66 7.26 24.27
CA LYS A 147 -26.55 8.26 24.79
C LYS A 147 -27.12 7.72 26.10
N ASP A 148 -26.71 8.33 27.20
CA ASP A 148 -27.42 8.22 28.46
C ASP A 148 -28.72 9.00 28.35
N GLY A 149 -29.79 8.30 28.62
CA GLY A 149 -31.14 8.85 28.77
C GLY A 149 -31.77 8.29 30.03
N GLY A 150 -31.74 9.11 31.12
CA GLY A 150 -32.77 9.30 32.15
C GLY A 150 -33.34 8.10 32.88
N SER A 151 -33.03 8.03 34.15
CA SER A 151 -33.94 7.48 35.20
C SER A 151 -35.25 8.25 35.26
N PRO A 152 -36.34 7.63 35.78
CA PRO A 152 -36.58 7.78 37.20
C PRO A 152 -37.21 6.58 37.94
N SER A 153 -36.84 6.47 39.21
CA SER A 153 -37.52 6.07 40.43
C SER A 153 -38.92 5.36 40.39
N GLY A 154 -39.04 4.33 41.18
CA GLY A 154 -40.31 3.77 41.64
C GLY A 154 -40.12 2.57 42.56
N ALA A 155 -40.49 2.79 43.81
CA ALA A 155 -40.43 1.92 44.96
C ALA A 155 -41.38 0.72 44.90
N GLY A 156 -41.13 -0.31 45.76
CA GLY A 156 -42.16 -1.27 46.19
C GLY A 156 -41.58 -2.69 46.37
N SER A 157 -41.14 -3.00 47.54
CA SER A 157 -41.52 -3.95 48.59
C SER A 157 -41.94 -5.37 48.19
N GLU A 158 -41.36 -6.24 48.98
CA GLU A 158 -41.87 -7.44 49.70
C GLU A 158 -41.79 -8.81 49.06
N SER A 159 -41.03 -9.63 49.70
CA SER A 159 -41.31 -10.84 50.50
C SER A 159 -41.47 -12.17 49.78
N GLY A 160 -40.81 -13.15 50.37
CA GLY A 160 -41.22 -14.54 50.32
C GLY A 160 -40.22 -15.53 49.74
N GLY A 161 -39.38 -16.08 50.58
CA GLY A 161 -38.92 -17.46 50.44
C GLY A 161 -40.00 -18.42 50.90
N PRO A 162 -39.81 -19.72 51.03
CA PRO A 162 -38.58 -20.52 50.98
C PRO A 162 -38.75 -21.89 50.25
N GLU A 163 -37.64 -22.61 50.21
CA GLU A 163 -37.50 -24.07 50.51
C GLU A 163 -37.91 -25.17 49.51
N LEU A 164 -36.93 -26.07 49.44
CA LEU A 164 -37.01 -27.53 49.38
C LEU A 164 -37.35 -28.15 48.01
N ASP A 165 -36.85 -29.21 47.58
CA ASP A 165 -35.95 -30.28 48.05
C ASP A 165 -35.81 -31.31 46.90
N SER A 166 -34.75 -32.05 46.99
CA SER A 166 -34.57 -33.46 46.65
C SER A 166 -34.79 -34.00 45.23
N SER A 167 -33.72 -34.49 44.72
CA SER A 167 -33.38 -35.89 44.52
C SER A 167 -33.94 -36.64 43.29
N HIS A 168 -33.02 -37.38 42.78
CA HIS A 168 -33.03 -38.76 42.25
C HIS A 168 -33.01 -38.91 40.72
N SER A 169 -31.87 -39.44 40.36
CA SER A 169 -31.62 -40.71 39.68
C SER A 169 -32.44 -41.13 38.46
N ALA A 170 -31.81 -41.34 37.40
CA ALA A 170 -31.50 -42.58 36.73
C ALA A 170 -30.60 -42.29 35.54
#